data_23a2cd5aa8fedb3eb9cc83b941ea1b3f
#
_entry.id   23a2cd5aa8fedb3eb9cc83b941ea1b3f
#
_cell.length_a   1.000
_cell.length_b   1.000
_cell.length_c   1.000
_cell.angle_alpha   90.00
_cell.angle_beta   90.00
_cell.angle_gamma   90.00
#
_symmetry.space_group_name_H-M   'P 1'
#
loop_
_entity.id
_entity.type
_entity.pdbx_description
1 polymer ?
#
loop_
_entity_poly.entity_id
_entity_poly.type
_entity_poly.pdbx_seq_one_letter_code
_entity_poly.pdbx_strand_id
1 'polypeptide(L)'
;MTFNGLTDNQAESHRKQYGSNRIAEEHSKTAGKRFSERFGRVPLKVYIIILLLCLCFGIIFSLGGGLHGIIPCVISVAVNALTLFIICVWESALHSRNGKTRALHSGNKCMVYRCGNSVAEVNSGDIVKGDYVLLTAGDIVPAEGIVQTGDITIGKDGRTDLVRRDLKDELDEDISGEYTLEKGTLVTSGHAVMKVTQVEESFAEPLVISSKKYTFCISISAVLTALLVVAAAYQAEKSGFGMTSLPMKTALFASLIFMAGAGLKDPLGEYLSAGRTEIRRNGADMRTLTPKCDVLFIDRSGFVTDGTPTAVGFTDGSGSTMTRFYEVPYPLGTIAANAAAENTSALVNKGRIISADPYEAAEMTFMAERLKSTVELEINAELVKGDLPANGYKRFLRGDPSEIISGCESFFDGTGKEKVFSSAAAVKALAEELIFQGNSVIAYAAELWDGRKVFIGMITIREKYRGNAENSFKKLSEHSCKPILLVPYDDASFPDMTVANAGADDVISYKKLIEMPPNEAAKVLKKVKMITGRCDKSKLIGLAKAAGRTVGTTAVDVHDALECENADAVYASSESCTAAKEIADCTVLDGVESIAVSMDCADEIRKGASAYEALRAVMIVLMAAAMYFARR
;
A
#
# COMPACT_ATOMS: atom_id res chain seq x y z
N MET A 1 32.33 9.15 -7.43
CA MET A 1 31.60 9.91 -8.48
C MET A 1 30.84 11.07 -7.84
N THR A 2 30.89 12.25 -8.43
CA THR A 2 30.24 13.43 -7.86
C THR A 2 29.14 13.89 -8.81
N PHE A 3 27.86 13.62 -8.45
CA PHE A 3 26.74 14.22 -9.14
C PHE A 3 26.50 15.62 -8.57
N ASN A 4 26.54 16.63 -9.41
CA ASN A 4 26.18 17.98 -9.00
C ASN A 4 24.66 18.15 -9.01
N GLY A 5 24.04 17.79 -7.89
CA GLY A 5 22.61 17.99 -7.69
C GLY A 5 22.21 19.47 -7.66
N LEU A 6 20.97 19.76 -8.01
CA LEU A 6 20.44 21.12 -8.01
C LEU A 6 20.46 21.72 -6.60
N THR A 7 20.77 23.01 -6.50
CA THR A 7 20.53 23.76 -5.27
C THR A 7 19.04 24.04 -5.08
N ASP A 8 18.61 24.36 -3.86
CA ASP A 8 17.19 24.63 -3.57
C ASP A 8 16.64 25.79 -4.43
N ASN A 9 17.45 26.81 -4.66
CA ASN A 9 17.08 27.94 -5.52
C ASN A 9 16.92 27.53 -6.99
N GLN A 10 17.80 26.64 -7.48
CA GLN A 10 17.69 26.10 -8.84
C GLN A 10 16.47 25.19 -8.96
N ALA A 11 16.20 24.33 -7.98
CA ALA A 11 15.04 23.48 -7.93
C ALA A 11 13.73 24.31 -7.93
N GLU A 12 13.67 25.40 -7.18
CA GLU A 12 12.52 26.31 -7.21
C GLU A 12 12.36 27.03 -8.55
N SER A 13 13.46 27.43 -9.18
CA SER A 13 13.50 28.02 -10.52
C SER A 13 12.97 27.04 -11.57
N HIS A 14 13.44 25.78 -11.53
CA HIS A 14 12.99 24.72 -12.42
C HIS A 14 11.51 24.35 -12.19
N ARG A 15 11.05 24.38 -10.94
CA ARG A 15 9.61 24.18 -10.62
C ARG A 15 8.75 25.26 -11.25
N LYS A 16 9.17 26.51 -11.23
CA LYS A 16 8.42 27.63 -11.88
C LYS A 16 8.43 27.53 -13.40
N GLN A 17 9.51 27.01 -13.98
CA GLN A 17 9.69 26.95 -15.44
C GLN A 17 9.09 25.68 -16.08
N TYR A 18 9.23 24.52 -15.44
CA TYR A 18 8.90 23.21 -16.01
C TYR A 18 7.78 22.50 -15.27
N GLY A 19 7.22 23.10 -14.20
CA GLY A 19 6.23 22.46 -13.35
C GLY A 19 6.84 21.59 -12.24
N SER A 20 5.99 20.87 -11.55
CA SER A 20 6.37 19.91 -10.49
C SER A 20 5.75 18.55 -10.77
N ASN A 21 6.31 17.51 -10.15
CA ASN A 21 5.77 16.15 -10.23
C ASN A 21 4.61 15.92 -9.22
N ARG A 22 3.97 17.00 -8.78
CA ARG A 22 2.89 16.91 -7.79
C ARG A 22 1.69 16.23 -8.41
N ILE A 23 1.02 15.42 -7.61
CA ILE A 23 -0.36 15.06 -7.89
C ILE A 23 -1.14 16.38 -7.70
N ALA A 24 -1.50 17.01 -8.81
CA ALA A 24 -2.28 18.25 -8.74
C ALA A 24 -3.54 17.95 -7.93
N GLU A 25 -3.82 18.79 -6.92
CA GLU A 25 -5.18 18.85 -6.39
C GLU A 25 -6.06 19.01 -7.61
N GLU A 26 -6.95 18.05 -7.90
CA GLU A 26 -7.97 18.24 -8.91
C GLU A 26 -8.58 19.59 -8.60
N HIS A 27 -8.23 20.61 -9.40
CA HIS A 27 -8.72 21.97 -9.18
C HIS A 27 -10.20 21.83 -8.99
N SER A 28 -10.69 22.10 -7.79
CA SER A 28 -12.03 21.74 -7.36
C SER A 28 -12.97 22.12 -8.49
N LYS A 29 -13.39 21.11 -9.25
CA LYS A 29 -14.21 21.34 -10.46
C LYS A 29 -15.29 22.28 -10.04
N THR A 30 -15.44 23.41 -10.68
CA THR A 30 -16.48 24.38 -10.34
C THR A 30 -17.81 23.66 -10.27
N ALA A 31 -18.72 24.09 -9.38
CA ALA A 31 -20.04 23.47 -9.22
C ALA A 31 -20.75 23.28 -10.56
N GLY A 32 -20.55 24.22 -11.51
CA GLY A 32 -21.06 24.10 -12.87
C GLY A 32 -20.45 22.96 -13.69
N LYS A 33 -19.15 22.71 -13.58
CA LYS A 33 -18.50 21.60 -14.28
C LYS A 33 -18.95 20.24 -13.70
N ARG A 34 -19.09 20.13 -12.38
CA ARG A 34 -19.64 18.94 -11.71
C ARG A 34 -21.11 18.73 -12.09
N PHE A 35 -21.89 19.78 -12.16
CA PHE A 35 -23.26 19.73 -12.65
C PHE A 35 -23.31 19.19 -14.08
N SER A 36 -22.48 19.70 -14.99
CA SER A 36 -22.38 19.23 -16.37
C SER A 36 -21.96 17.76 -16.47
N GLU A 37 -20.94 17.34 -15.73
CA GLU A 37 -20.48 15.94 -15.73
C GLU A 37 -21.54 14.97 -15.20
N ARG A 38 -22.40 15.39 -14.29
CA ARG A 38 -23.54 14.59 -13.82
C ARG A 38 -24.54 14.31 -14.93
N PHE A 39 -24.72 15.18 -15.91
CA PHE A 39 -25.59 14.93 -17.06
C PHE A 39 -25.14 13.71 -17.89
N GLY A 40 -23.87 13.34 -17.82
CA GLY A 40 -23.35 12.14 -18.46
C GLY A 40 -23.70 10.82 -17.77
N ARG A 41 -24.07 10.85 -16.48
CA ARG A 41 -24.32 9.64 -15.66
C ARG A 41 -25.72 9.08 -15.86
N VAL A 42 -25.85 7.75 -15.86
CA VAL A 42 -27.13 7.04 -16.10
C VAL A 42 -28.26 7.51 -15.17
N PRO A 43 -28.08 7.67 -13.84
CA PRO A 43 -29.15 8.11 -12.95
C PRO A 43 -29.74 9.47 -13.34
N LEU A 44 -28.91 10.38 -13.80
CA LEU A 44 -29.35 11.71 -14.21
C LEU A 44 -30.09 11.68 -15.55
N LYS A 45 -29.68 10.84 -16.48
CA LYS A 45 -30.41 10.65 -17.75
C LYS A 45 -31.83 10.17 -17.49
N VAL A 46 -32.00 9.18 -16.60
CA VAL A 46 -33.33 8.70 -16.18
C VAL A 46 -34.14 9.81 -15.54
N TYR A 47 -33.56 10.61 -14.67
CA TYR A 47 -34.20 11.77 -14.05
C TYR A 47 -34.66 12.81 -15.08
N ILE A 48 -33.82 13.15 -16.05
CA ILE A 48 -34.17 14.13 -17.11
C ILE A 48 -35.35 13.58 -17.93
N ILE A 49 -35.36 12.28 -18.22
CA ILE A 49 -36.48 11.65 -18.94
C ILE A 49 -37.76 11.76 -18.11
N ILE A 50 -37.72 11.48 -16.81
CA ILE A 50 -38.88 11.64 -15.92
C ILE A 50 -39.35 13.10 -15.88
N LEU A 51 -38.43 14.05 -15.80
CA LEU A 51 -38.71 15.48 -15.76
C LEU A 51 -39.34 15.98 -17.08
N LEU A 52 -38.83 15.52 -18.21
CA LEU A 52 -39.40 15.79 -19.54
C LEU A 52 -40.78 15.16 -19.71
N LEU A 53 -41.01 13.96 -19.24
CA LEU A 53 -42.32 13.33 -19.24
C LEU A 53 -43.29 14.12 -18.40
N CYS A 54 -42.93 14.57 -17.20
CA CYS A 54 -43.75 15.42 -16.36
C CYS A 54 -44.09 16.76 -17.01
N LEU A 55 -43.12 17.37 -17.71
CA LEU A 55 -43.33 18.59 -18.48
C LEU A 55 -44.30 18.36 -19.66
N CYS A 56 -44.08 17.30 -20.43
CA CYS A 56 -44.96 16.95 -21.56
C CYS A 56 -46.42 16.74 -21.11
N PHE A 57 -46.61 15.98 -20.02
CA PHE A 57 -47.93 15.81 -19.41
C PHE A 57 -48.50 17.11 -18.94
N GLY A 58 -47.72 17.98 -18.28
CA GLY A 58 -48.18 19.32 -17.86
C GLY A 58 -48.64 20.20 -19.02
N ILE A 59 -47.93 20.17 -20.14
CA ILE A 59 -48.28 20.91 -21.36
C ILE A 59 -49.56 20.36 -21.99
N ILE A 60 -49.66 19.03 -22.16
CA ILE A 60 -50.87 18.38 -22.75
C ILE A 60 -52.12 18.73 -21.96
N PHE A 61 -52.06 18.69 -20.65
CA PHE A 61 -53.19 19.01 -19.80
C PHE A 61 -53.49 20.53 -19.67
N SER A 62 -52.51 21.40 -19.90
CA SER A 62 -52.71 22.84 -19.92
C SER A 62 -53.44 23.32 -21.19
N LEU A 63 -53.35 22.55 -22.27
CA LEU A 63 -54.09 22.83 -23.50
C LEU A 63 -55.62 22.77 -23.29
N GLY A 64 -56.09 22.01 -22.24
CA GLY A 64 -57.52 21.95 -21.85
C GLY A 64 -57.94 22.86 -20.69
N GLY A 65 -57.01 23.42 -19.92
CA GLY A 65 -57.27 24.11 -18.64
C GLY A 65 -56.63 25.45 -18.40
N GLY A 66 -55.92 26.00 -19.38
CA GLY A 66 -55.27 27.34 -19.28
C GLY A 66 -53.96 27.37 -18.46
N LEU A 67 -53.43 28.58 -18.21
CA LEU A 67 -52.13 28.84 -17.55
C LEU A 67 -51.96 28.20 -16.15
N HIS A 68 -53.04 27.86 -15.46
CA HIS A 68 -53.01 27.29 -14.11
C HIS A 68 -52.37 25.91 -14.03
N GLY A 69 -52.31 25.16 -15.13
CA GLY A 69 -51.61 23.84 -15.20
C GLY A 69 -50.11 23.93 -15.39
N ILE A 70 -49.61 24.98 -16.05
CA ILE A 70 -48.18 25.11 -16.38
C ILE A 70 -47.38 25.65 -15.19
N ILE A 71 -47.92 26.58 -14.42
CA ILE A 71 -47.22 27.26 -13.30
C ILE A 71 -46.66 26.27 -12.27
N PRO A 72 -47.40 25.26 -11.76
CA PRO A 72 -46.87 24.27 -10.81
C PRO A 72 -45.72 23.43 -11.41
N CYS A 73 -45.78 23.14 -12.69
CA CYS A 73 -44.73 22.37 -13.39
C CYS A 73 -43.42 23.17 -13.47
N VAL A 74 -43.52 24.45 -13.87
CA VAL A 74 -42.36 25.33 -13.96
C VAL A 74 -41.72 25.57 -12.59
N ILE A 75 -42.52 25.79 -11.55
CA ILE A 75 -42.05 25.96 -10.17
C ILE A 75 -41.34 24.68 -9.71
N SER A 76 -41.92 23.51 -9.97
CA SER A 76 -41.35 22.26 -9.56
C SER A 76 -40.01 21.97 -10.28
N VAL A 77 -39.91 22.26 -11.57
CA VAL A 77 -38.65 22.17 -12.33
C VAL A 77 -37.60 23.10 -11.76
N ALA A 78 -37.96 24.34 -11.46
CA ALA A 78 -37.07 25.34 -10.89
C ALA A 78 -36.56 24.93 -9.50
N VAL A 79 -37.44 24.41 -8.63
CA VAL A 79 -37.07 23.89 -7.29
C VAL A 79 -36.13 22.69 -7.41
N ASN A 80 -36.39 21.75 -8.33
CA ASN A 80 -35.52 20.63 -8.57
C ASN A 80 -34.14 21.04 -9.09
N ALA A 81 -34.07 21.97 -10.03
CA ALA A 81 -32.80 22.49 -10.55
C ALA A 81 -32.00 23.21 -9.46
N LEU A 82 -32.65 24.02 -8.63
CA LEU A 82 -32.02 24.71 -7.50
C LEU A 82 -31.47 23.71 -6.47
N THR A 83 -32.24 22.69 -6.13
CA THR A 83 -31.80 21.65 -5.19
C THR A 83 -30.61 20.88 -5.73
N LEU A 84 -30.62 20.50 -7.00
CA LEU A 84 -29.50 19.87 -7.66
C LEU A 84 -28.23 20.73 -7.61
N PHE A 85 -28.41 22.05 -7.86
CA PHE A 85 -27.31 23.00 -7.78
C PHE A 85 -26.73 23.09 -6.36
N ILE A 86 -27.58 23.17 -5.32
CA ILE A 86 -27.14 23.16 -3.91
C ILE A 86 -26.35 21.88 -3.58
N ILE A 87 -26.84 20.73 -4.00
CA ILE A 87 -26.15 19.45 -3.80
C ILE A 87 -24.79 19.46 -4.49
N CYS A 88 -24.69 19.95 -5.72
CA CYS A 88 -23.41 20.03 -6.44
C CYS A 88 -22.41 21.00 -5.77
N VAL A 89 -22.90 22.14 -5.22
CA VAL A 89 -22.05 23.06 -4.44
C VAL A 89 -21.54 22.39 -3.18
N TRP A 90 -22.41 21.71 -2.43
CA TRP A 90 -22.03 21.01 -1.21
C TRP A 90 -21.04 19.87 -1.48
N GLU A 91 -21.30 19.05 -2.49
CA GLU A 91 -20.39 18.01 -2.95
C GLU A 91 -19.02 18.60 -3.34
N SER A 92 -19.03 19.73 -4.06
CA SER A 92 -17.79 20.43 -4.43
C SER A 92 -17.00 20.89 -3.20
N ALA A 93 -17.69 21.40 -2.18
CA ALA A 93 -17.05 21.80 -0.93
C ALA A 93 -16.45 20.62 -0.15
N LEU A 94 -17.17 19.49 -0.08
CA LEU A 94 -16.66 18.25 0.55
C LEU A 94 -15.44 17.68 -0.18
N HIS A 95 -15.49 17.63 -1.51
CA HIS A 95 -14.34 17.17 -2.30
C HIS A 95 -13.13 18.10 -2.16
N SER A 96 -13.32 19.40 -2.11
CA SER A 96 -12.22 20.36 -1.88
C SER A 96 -11.57 20.15 -0.51
N ARG A 97 -12.36 19.91 0.53
CA ARG A 97 -11.85 19.60 1.87
C ARG A 97 -11.07 18.29 1.91
N ASN A 98 -11.58 17.25 1.28
CA ASN A 98 -10.97 15.94 1.24
C ASN A 98 -9.72 15.91 0.34
N GLY A 99 -9.71 16.71 -0.75
CA GLY A 99 -8.53 16.87 -1.61
C GLY A 99 -7.33 17.45 -0.89
N LYS A 100 -7.54 18.43 0.00
CA LYS A 100 -6.48 18.99 0.85
C LYS A 100 -5.88 17.93 1.79
N THR A 101 -6.72 17.11 2.39
CA THR A 101 -6.28 16.02 3.27
C THR A 101 -5.49 14.97 2.49
N ARG A 102 -5.86 14.69 1.24
CA ARG A 102 -5.12 13.80 0.34
C ARG A 102 -3.74 14.30 -0.03
N ALA A 103 -3.64 15.57 -0.44
CA ALA A 103 -2.37 16.17 -0.85
C ALA A 103 -1.33 16.14 0.26
N LEU A 104 -1.78 16.26 1.53
CA LEU A 104 -0.92 16.14 2.71
C LEU A 104 -0.40 14.71 2.94
N HIS A 105 -1.07 13.68 2.41
CA HIS A 105 -0.76 12.27 2.68
C HIS A 105 -0.16 11.51 1.49
N SER A 106 -0.10 12.11 0.30
CA SER A 106 0.23 11.41 -0.97
C SER A 106 1.71 11.44 -1.37
N GLY A 107 2.63 11.69 -0.46
CA GLY A 107 4.05 11.83 -0.82
C GLY A 107 4.85 10.54 -0.58
N ASN A 108 5.06 9.70 -1.61
CA ASN A 108 6.16 8.77 -1.60
C ASN A 108 7.47 9.56 -1.55
N LYS A 109 8.41 9.07 -0.76
CA LYS A 109 9.73 9.71 -0.61
C LYS A 109 10.71 9.13 -1.62
N CYS A 110 11.57 9.97 -2.15
CA CYS A 110 12.61 9.61 -3.10
C CYS A 110 13.94 10.17 -2.63
N MET A 111 15.01 9.45 -2.91
CA MET A 111 16.37 9.91 -2.66
C MET A 111 16.89 10.72 -3.85
N VAL A 112 17.24 11.97 -3.64
CA VAL A 112 17.68 12.89 -4.70
C VAL A 112 19.01 13.54 -4.32
N TYR A 113 19.93 13.64 -5.29
CA TYR A 113 21.15 14.43 -5.10
C TYR A 113 20.81 15.91 -5.11
N ARG A 114 21.09 16.60 -4.02
CA ARG A 114 20.87 18.05 -3.84
C ARG A 114 22.11 18.73 -3.29
N CYS A 115 22.27 20.01 -3.61
CA CYS A 115 23.39 20.85 -3.13
C CYS A 115 24.76 20.18 -3.33
N GLY A 116 25.04 19.75 -4.54
CA GLY A 116 26.25 18.99 -4.88
C GLY A 116 26.04 17.48 -4.71
N ASN A 117 26.98 16.78 -4.09
CA ASN A 117 26.96 15.32 -3.94
C ASN A 117 26.27 14.85 -2.63
N SER A 118 25.29 15.59 -2.13
CA SER A 118 24.53 15.20 -0.93
C SER A 118 23.21 14.56 -1.33
N VAL A 119 22.95 13.37 -0.82
CA VAL A 119 21.65 12.71 -1.02
C VAL A 119 20.67 13.20 0.06
N ALA A 120 19.53 13.69 -0.38
CA ALA A 120 18.45 14.17 0.46
C ALA A 120 17.17 13.41 0.15
N GLU A 121 16.39 13.11 1.17
CA GLU A 121 15.06 12.53 1.03
C GLU A 121 14.05 13.65 0.73
N VAL A 122 13.39 13.58 -0.42
CA VAL A 122 12.35 14.52 -0.85
C VAL A 122 11.07 13.79 -1.22
N ASN A 123 9.93 14.48 -1.14
CA ASN A 123 8.70 13.90 -1.64
C ASN A 123 8.73 13.78 -3.17
N SER A 124 8.19 12.70 -3.71
CA SER A 124 8.13 12.48 -5.17
C SER A 124 7.46 13.64 -5.92
N GLY A 125 6.49 14.30 -5.30
CA GLY A 125 5.84 15.50 -5.84
C GLY A 125 6.74 16.75 -5.89
N ASP A 126 7.86 16.77 -5.16
CA ASP A 126 8.81 17.90 -5.13
C ASP A 126 9.99 17.72 -6.07
N ILE A 127 10.02 16.62 -6.83
CA ILE A 127 10.99 16.37 -7.90
C ILE A 127 10.74 17.35 -9.04
N VAL A 128 11.83 17.86 -9.62
CA VAL A 128 11.80 18.76 -10.77
C VAL A 128 12.68 18.25 -11.90
N LYS A 129 12.42 18.73 -13.11
CA LYS A 129 13.27 18.43 -14.27
C LYS A 129 14.73 18.79 -13.99
N GLY A 130 15.65 17.85 -14.25
CA GLY A 130 17.08 18.02 -14.02
C GLY A 130 17.57 17.49 -12.67
N ASP A 131 16.68 17.01 -11.79
CA ASP A 131 17.09 16.31 -10.57
C ASP A 131 17.77 14.97 -10.90
N TYR A 132 18.71 14.57 -10.06
CA TYR A 132 19.31 13.24 -10.08
C TYR A 132 18.69 12.40 -8.98
N VAL A 133 17.88 11.43 -9.36
CA VAL A 133 17.18 10.51 -8.46
C VAL A 133 17.99 9.23 -8.31
N LEU A 134 18.26 8.83 -7.07
CA LEU A 134 18.79 7.52 -6.76
C LEU A 134 17.63 6.52 -6.70
N LEU A 135 17.69 5.52 -7.55
CA LEU A 135 16.74 4.41 -7.61
C LEU A 135 17.37 3.16 -7.03
N THR A 136 16.60 2.43 -6.23
CA THR A 136 17.01 1.18 -5.59
C THR A 136 15.89 0.14 -5.68
N ALA A 137 16.23 -1.12 -5.42
CA ALA A 137 15.24 -2.19 -5.42
C ALA A 137 14.05 -1.86 -4.51
N GLY A 138 12.83 -2.02 -5.03
CA GLY A 138 11.60 -1.65 -4.33
C GLY A 138 11.11 -0.23 -4.57
N ASP A 139 11.84 0.58 -5.33
CA ASP A 139 11.39 1.90 -5.75
C ASP A 139 10.51 1.83 -7.00
N ILE A 140 9.61 2.79 -7.11
CA ILE A 140 8.91 3.09 -8.35
C ILE A 140 9.50 4.36 -8.94
N VAL A 141 9.79 4.34 -10.23
CA VAL A 141 10.33 5.49 -10.96
C VAL A 141 9.35 6.67 -10.83
N PRO A 142 9.76 7.76 -10.14
CA PRO A 142 8.83 8.82 -9.77
C PRO A 142 8.47 9.76 -10.93
N ALA A 143 9.34 9.88 -11.91
CA ALA A 143 9.20 10.75 -13.07
C ALA A 143 9.97 10.16 -14.27
N GLU A 144 9.67 10.59 -15.48
CA GLU A 144 10.45 10.17 -16.63
C GLU A 144 11.90 10.66 -16.55
N GLY A 145 12.83 9.80 -16.90
CA GLY A 145 14.24 10.12 -16.83
C GLY A 145 15.16 9.16 -17.57
N ILE A 146 16.43 9.50 -17.63
CA ILE A 146 17.47 8.71 -18.29
C ILE A 146 18.47 8.25 -17.24
N VAL A 147 18.72 6.95 -17.19
CA VAL A 147 19.77 6.37 -16.34
C VAL A 147 21.11 6.95 -16.72
N GLN A 148 21.84 7.49 -15.73
CA GLN A 148 23.18 8.05 -15.91
C GLN A 148 24.26 7.04 -15.59
N THR A 149 24.04 6.22 -14.59
CA THR A 149 24.95 5.15 -14.18
C THR A 149 24.21 4.16 -13.29
N GLY A 150 24.66 2.93 -13.26
CA GLY A 150 24.15 1.86 -12.40
C GLY A 150 23.70 0.64 -13.17
N ASP A 151 23.22 -0.33 -12.41
CA ASP A 151 22.75 -1.63 -12.88
C ASP A 151 21.45 -1.94 -12.14
N ILE A 152 20.34 -1.89 -12.86
CA ILE A 152 19.00 -2.14 -12.31
C ILE A 152 18.24 -3.10 -13.20
N THR A 153 17.45 -3.93 -12.56
CA THR A 153 16.39 -4.70 -13.23
C THR A 153 15.07 -4.00 -13.02
N ILE A 154 14.34 -3.77 -14.10
CA ILE A 154 13.03 -3.14 -14.06
C ILE A 154 11.93 -4.13 -14.40
N GLY A 155 10.78 -4.00 -13.76
CA GLY A 155 9.57 -4.78 -14.03
C GLY A 155 8.52 -3.91 -14.71
N LYS A 156 8.07 -4.34 -15.89
CA LYS A 156 6.97 -3.71 -16.62
C LYS A 156 6.14 -4.79 -17.31
N ASP A 157 4.82 -4.75 -17.14
CA ASP A 157 3.87 -5.65 -17.82
C ASP A 157 4.23 -7.14 -17.71
N GLY A 158 4.73 -7.58 -16.54
CA GLY A 158 5.12 -8.97 -16.30
C GLY A 158 6.44 -9.41 -16.97
N ARG A 159 7.20 -8.46 -17.51
CA ARG A 159 8.56 -8.68 -18.05
C ARG A 159 9.58 -7.98 -17.17
N THR A 160 10.77 -8.54 -17.12
CA THR A 160 11.92 -7.93 -16.43
C THR A 160 13.00 -7.62 -17.45
N ASP A 161 13.37 -6.35 -17.53
CA ASP A 161 14.42 -5.86 -18.41
C ASP A 161 15.61 -5.37 -17.56
N LEU A 162 16.82 -5.66 -18.01
CA LEU A 162 18.05 -5.22 -17.37
C LEU A 162 18.51 -3.92 -18.01
N VAL A 163 18.64 -2.87 -17.23
CA VAL A 163 19.19 -1.58 -17.65
C VAL A 163 20.52 -1.36 -16.96
N ARG A 164 21.61 -1.42 -17.73
CA ARG A 164 22.97 -1.22 -17.22
C ARG A 164 23.66 -0.14 -18.00
N ARG A 165 24.25 0.83 -17.27
CA ARG A 165 25.01 1.89 -17.89
C ARG A 165 26.21 2.29 -17.02
N ASP A 166 27.37 2.34 -17.67
CA ASP A 166 28.59 2.93 -17.10
C ASP A 166 28.72 4.41 -17.49
N LEU A 167 29.28 5.24 -16.61
CA LEU A 167 29.48 6.68 -16.83
C LEU A 167 30.37 7.00 -18.04
N LYS A 168 31.10 6.02 -18.56
CA LYS A 168 31.99 6.18 -19.71
C LYS A 168 31.28 6.04 -21.05
N ASP A 169 30.05 5.55 -21.04
CA ASP A 169 29.28 5.35 -22.25
C ASP A 169 28.75 6.70 -22.74
N GLU A 170 29.24 7.16 -23.88
CA GLU A 170 28.74 8.36 -24.55
C GLU A 170 27.28 8.12 -24.97
N LEU A 171 26.42 9.08 -24.73
CA LEU A 171 25.03 9.05 -25.19
C LEU A 171 25.02 9.46 -26.67
N ASP A 172 24.98 8.47 -27.55
CA ASP A 172 24.49 8.67 -28.90
C ASP A 172 22.97 8.86 -28.87
N GLU A 173 22.44 9.79 -29.67
CA GLU A 173 21.00 10.08 -29.72
C GLU A 173 20.16 8.84 -30.05
N ASP A 174 20.72 7.91 -30.84
CA ASP A 174 20.03 6.65 -31.23
C ASP A 174 19.92 5.61 -30.11
N ILE A 175 20.77 5.68 -29.07
CA ILE A 175 20.82 4.72 -27.97
C ILE A 175 20.11 5.27 -26.70
N SER A 176 19.77 6.54 -26.68
CA SER A 176 19.16 7.20 -25.52
C SER A 176 17.84 6.52 -25.07
N GLY A 177 17.11 5.91 -25.98
CA GLY A 177 15.87 5.19 -25.68
C GLY A 177 16.05 3.96 -24.79
N GLU A 178 17.20 3.27 -24.89
CA GLU A 178 17.49 2.07 -24.12
C GLU A 178 17.70 2.36 -22.61
N TYR A 179 18.11 3.59 -22.28
CA TYR A 179 18.36 4.04 -20.91
C TYR A 179 17.23 4.88 -20.34
N THR A 180 16.11 5.04 -21.07
CA THR A 180 14.97 5.85 -20.62
C THR A 180 14.05 5.03 -19.73
N LEU A 181 13.75 5.56 -18.54
CA LEU A 181 12.78 4.99 -17.62
C LEU A 181 11.51 5.81 -17.66
N GLU A 182 10.38 5.12 -17.80
CA GLU A 182 9.06 5.72 -17.73
C GLU A 182 8.59 5.83 -16.26
N LYS A 183 7.84 6.89 -15.94
CA LYS A 183 7.17 7.04 -14.65
C LYS A 183 6.30 5.82 -14.33
N GLY A 184 6.37 5.33 -13.10
CA GLY A 184 5.60 4.17 -12.64
C GLY A 184 6.28 2.82 -12.86
N THR A 185 7.46 2.77 -13.50
CA THR A 185 8.23 1.54 -13.67
C THR A 185 8.76 1.06 -12.32
N LEU A 186 8.62 -0.24 -12.03
CA LEU A 186 9.10 -0.87 -10.80
C LEU A 186 10.58 -1.26 -10.94
N VAL A 187 11.41 -0.88 -9.98
CA VAL A 187 12.79 -1.36 -9.84
C VAL A 187 12.79 -2.63 -9.00
N THR A 188 13.10 -3.78 -9.61
CA THR A 188 13.04 -5.09 -8.94
C THR A 188 14.35 -5.48 -8.27
N SER A 189 15.49 -5.02 -8.79
CA SER A 189 16.81 -5.27 -8.19
C SER A 189 17.84 -4.24 -8.63
N GLY A 190 18.96 -4.15 -7.90
CA GLY A 190 20.08 -3.27 -8.20
C GLY A 190 19.84 -1.81 -7.77
N HIS A 191 20.71 -0.93 -8.26
CA HIS A 191 20.61 0.51 -8.03
C HIS A 191 21.14 1.32 -9.21
N ALA A 192 20.56 2.51 -9.43
CA ALA A 192 21.00 3.43 -10.48
C ALA A 192 20.74 4.89 -10.10
N VAL A 193 21.48 5.78 -10.75
CA VAL A 193 21.19 7.21 -10.70
C VAL A 193 20.57 7.63 -12.02
N MET A 194 19.36 8.17 -11.93
CA MET A 194 18.56 8.63 -13.07
C MET A 194 18.50 10.16 -13.06
N LYS A 195 18.68 10.79 -14.22
CA LYS A 195 18.41 12.21 -14.42
C LYS A 195 17.00 12.42 -14.92
N VAL A 196 16.20 13.21 -14.22
CA VAL A 196 14.83 13.53 -14.58
C VAL A 196 14.79 14.40 -15.84
N THR A 197 14.12 13.93 -16.87
CA THR A 197 13.96 14.63 -18.16
C THR A 197 12.62 15.34 -18.27
N GLN A 198 11.57 14.75 -17.70
CA GLN A 198 10.23 15.28 -17.73
C GLN A 198 9.53 15.06 -16.39
N VAL A 199 8.77 16.05 -15.96
CA VAL A 199 7.83 15.96 -14.85
C VAL A 199 6.44 16.19 -15.36
N GLU A 200 5.48 15.44 -14.83
CA GLU A 200 4.09 15.53 -15.25
C GLU A 200 3.19 15.65 -14.03
N GLU A 201 2.35 16.69 -14.02
CA GLU A 201 1.32 16.80 -13.02
C GLU A 201 0.26 15.73 -13.27
N SER A 202 0.18 14.73 -12.41
CA SER A 202 -0.88 13.74 -12.47
C SER A 202 -2.09 14.21 -11.67
N PHE A 203 -3.28 13.96 -12.20
CA PHE A 203 -4.54 14.24 -11.50
C PHE A 203 -4.99 12.96 -10.79
N ALA A 204 -5.32 13.07 -9.51
CA ALA A 204 -5.96 11.96 -8.81
C ALA A 204 -7.29 11.62 -9.49
N GLU A 205 -7.49 10.38 -9.89
CA GLU A 205 -8.75 9.95 -10.48
C GLU A 205 -9.91 10.14 -9.49
N PRO A 206 -11.08 10.62 -9.97
CA PRO A 206 -12.24 10.80 -9.12
C PRO A 206 -12.78 9.44 -8.66
N LEU A 207 -13.18 9.39 -7.41
CA LEU A 207 -13.77 8.21 -6.80
C LEU A 207 -15.04 7.78 -7.51
N VAL A 208 -15.06 6.62 -8.09
CA VAL A 208 -16.28 5.99 -8.62
C VAL A 208 -16.66 4.81 -7.74
N ILE A 209 -17.70 4.98 -6.92
CA ILE A 209 -18.24 3.87 -6.14
C ILE A 209 -19.10 3.02 -7.05
N SER A 210 -18.56 1.92 -7.52
CA SER A 210 -19.29 0.91 -8.28
C SER A 210 -19.51 -0.34 -7.43
N SER A 211 -20.56 -0.34 -6.61
CA SER A 211 -21.00 -1.59 -5.99
C SER A 211 -22.23 -2.13 -6.74
N LYS A 212 -22.23 -3.43 -7.07
CA LYS A 212 -23.38 -4.10 -7.73
C LYS A 212 -24.68 -3.90 -6.94
N LYS A 213 -24.62 -3.91 -5.59
CA LYS A 213 -25.76 -3.62 -4.71
C LYS A 213 -26.27 -2.19 -4.86
N TYR A 214 -25.38 -1.22 -5.02
CA TYR A 214 -25.73 0.19 -5.21
C TYR A 214 -26.43 0.42 -6.54
N THR A 215 -25.88 -0.12 -7.62
CA THR A 215 -26.51 -0.06 -8.95
C THR A 215 -27.91 -0.70 -8.93
N PHE A 216 -28.07 -1.82 -8.21
CA PHE A 216 -29.37 -2.48 -8.02
C PHE A 216 -30.36 -1.60 -7.24
N CYS A 217 -29.97 -0.98 -6.13
CA CYS A 217 -30.83 -0.07 -5.35
C CYS A 217 -31.23 1.18 -6.15
N ILE A 218 -30.30 1.76 -6.92
CA ILE A 218 -30.62 2.86 -7.84
C ILE A 218 -31.65 2.42 -8.89
N SER A 219 -31.46 1.24 -9.48
CA SER A 219 -32.38 0.71 -10.49
C SER A 219 -33.78 0.49 -9.92
N ILE A 220 -33.90 -0.09 -8.73
CA ILE A 220 -35.19 -0.25 -8.04
C ILE A 220 -35.84 1.09 -7.75
N SER A 221 -35.08 2.05 -7.22
CA SER A 221 -35.62 3.40 -6.94
C SER A 221 -36.09 4.12 -8.21
N ALA A 222 -35.39 3.92 -9.33
CA ALA A 222 -35.80 4.47 -10.63
C ALA A 222 -37.11 3.85 -11.11
N VAL A 223 -37.23 2.51 -11.01
CA VAL A 223 -38.47 1.79 -11.37
C VAL A 223 -39.62 2.21 -10.49
N LEU A 224 -39.44 2.31 -9.17
CA LEU A 224 -40.47 2.77 -8.24
C LEU A 224 -40.92 4.21 -8.55
N THR A 225 -39.99 5.09 -8.87
CA THR A 225 -40.31 6.47 -9.27
C THR A 225 -41.10 6.51 -10.58
N ALA A 226 -40.73 5.70 -11.57
CA ALA A 226 -41.44 5.60 -12.84
C ALA A 226 -42.88 5.05 -12.64
N LEU A 227 -43.04 4.00 -11.81
CA LEU A 227 -44.36 3.48 -11.46
C LEU A 227 -45.23 4.50 -10.75
N LEU A 228 -44.64 5.34 -9.86
CA LEU A 228 -45.35 6.44 -9.21
C LEU A 228 -45.86 7.49 -10.20
N VAL A 229 -45.02 7.85 -11.19
CA VAL A 229 -45.41 8.77 -12.25
C VAL A 229 -46.55 8.21 -13.07
N VAL A 230 -46.49 6.95 -13.48
CA VAL A 230 -47.55 6.27 -14.24
C VAL A 230 -48.84 6.14 -13.42
N ALA A 231 -48.73 5.75 -12.15
CA ALA A 231 -49.91 5.68 -11.26
C ALA A 231 -50.59 7.04 -11.03
N ALA A 232 -49.79 8.09 -10.90
CA ALA A 232 -50.24 9.47 -10.78
C ALA A 232 -50.99 9.93 -12.05
N ALA A 233 -50.44 9.60 -13.23
CA ALA A 233 -51.04 9.89 -14.52
C ALA A 233 -52.39 9.17 -14.69
N TYR A 234 -52.44 7.87 -14.40
CA TYR A 234 -53.67 7.06 -14.48
C TYR A 234 -54.76 7.53 -13.50
N GLN A 235 -54.40 7.90 -12.29
CA GLN A 235 -55.36 8.46 -11.32
C GLN A 235 -55.92 9.81 -11.74
N ALA A 236 -55.12 10.65 -12.35
CA ALA A 236 -55.58 11.94 -12.84
C ALA A 236 -56.60 11.79 -13.97
N GLU A 237 -56.38 10.87 -14.89
CA GLU A 237 -57.30 10.56 -15.99
C GLU A 237 -58.67 10.05 -15.46
N LYS A 238 -58.63 9.16 -14.47
CA LYS A 238 -59.84 8.52 -13.91
C LYS A 238 -60.69 9.45 -13.03
N SER A 239 -60.11 10.47 -12.42
CA SER A 239 -60.83 11.34 -11.45
C SER A 239 -61.46 12.57 -12.09
N GLY A 240 -61.32 12.82 -13.38
CA GLY A 240 -61.86 14.02 -14.06
C GLY A 240 -61.34 15.35 -13.50
N PHE A 241 -60.45 15.27 -12.52
CA PHE A 241 -59.71 16.39 -11.99
C PHE A 241 -58.55 16.67 -12.94
N GLY A 242 -58.52 17.85 -13.52
CA GLY A 242 -57.36 18.27 -14.26
C GLY A 242 -56.12 18.00 -13.41
N MET A 243 -55.08 17.46 -14.02
CA MET A 243 -53.79 17.00 -13.42
C MET A 243 -53.06 18.08 -12.62
N THR A 244 -53.83 18.94 -12.01
CA THR A 244 -53.41 20.29 -11.72
C THR A 244 -52.55 20.46 -10.51
N SER A 245 -52.36 19.51 -9.63
CA SER A 245 -51.41 19.83 -8.57
C SER A 245 -50.79 18.68 -7.79
N LEU A 246 -51.58 17.76 -7.27
CA LEU A 246 -51.06 16.81 -6.25
C LEU A 246 -50.25 15.65 -6.82
N PRO A 247 -50.71 14.90 -7.85
CA PRO A 247 -49.95 13.77 -8.40
C PRO A 247 -48.64 14.20 -9.04
N MET A 248 -48.64 15.36 -9.70
CA MET A 248 -47.46 15.87 -10.36
C MET A 248 -46.42 16.46 -9.39
N LYS A 249 -46.88 17.17 -8.35
CA LYS A 249 -46.02 17.62 -7.25
C LYS A 249 -45.37 16.46 -6.57
N THR A 250 -46.07 15.35 -6.33
CA THR A 250 -45.57 14.15 -5.68
C THR A 250 -44.59 13.40 -6.55
N ALA A 251 -44.82 13.25 -7.83
CA ALA A 251 -43.88 12.65 -8.77
C ALA A 251 -42.57 13.45 -8.87
N LEU A 252 -42.68 14.75 -8.92
CA LEU A 252 -41.53 15.66 -8.94
C LEU A 252 -40.76 15.62 -7.61
N PHE A 253 -41.48 15.54 -6.48
CA PHE A 253 -40.83 15.40 -5.16
C PHE A 253 -40.13 14.03 -5.02
N ALA A 254 -40.74 12.96 -5.52
CA ALA A 254 -40.10 11.65 -5.57
C ALA A 254 -38.83 11.63 -6.44
N SER A 255 -38.87 12.32 -7.57
CA SER A 255 -37.69 12.48 -8.43
C SER A 255 -36.58 13.30 -7.76
N LEU A 256 -36.94 14.30 -6.94
CA LEU A 256 -36.00 15.10 -6.16
C LEU A 256 -35.31 14.27 -5.08
N ILE A 257 -36.03 13.41 -4.35
CA ILE A 257 -35.47 12.49 -3.37
C ILE A 257 -34.54 11.48 -4.07
N PHE A 258 -34.92 10.99 -5.24
CA PHE A 258 -34.08 10.10 -6.03
C PHE A 258 -32.75 10.76 -6.42
N MET A 259 -32.80 12.02 -6.84
CA MET A 259 -31.61 12.79 -7.22
C MET A 259 -30.71 13.10 -6.03
N ALA A 260 -31.29 13.57 -4.93
CA ALA A 260 -30.54 13.87 -3.72
C ALA A 260 -29.75 12.65 -3.24
N GLY A 261 -30.37 11.46 -3.33
CA GLY A 261 -29.73 10.22 -2.96
C GLY A 261 -28.54 9.82 -3.82
N ALA A 262 -28.65 10.04 -5.11
CA ALA A 262 -27.59 9.62 -6.03
C ALA A 262 -26.28 10.44 -5.90
N GLY A 263 -26.34 11.62 -5.27
CA GLY A 263 -25.21 12.53 -5.20
C GLY A 263 -24.43 12.58 -3.89
N LEU A 264 -25.03 12.18 -2.79
CA LEU A 264 -24.46 12.40 -1.45
C LEU A 264 -23.62 11.24 -0.94
N LYS A 265 -23.73 10.05 -1.53
CA LYS A 265 -23.06 8.83 -1.05
C LYS A 265 -21.55 8.93 -1.13
N ASP A 266 -21.02 9.39 -2.26
CA ASP A 266 -19.58 9.44 -2.52
C ASP A 266 -18.88 10.45 -1.60
N PRO A 267 -19.34 11.72 -1.53
CA PRO A 267 -18.74 12.70 -0.63
C PRO A 267 -18.92 12.35 0.85
N LEU A 268 -20.00 11.66 1.23
CA LEU A 268 -20.20 11.23 2.61
C LEU A 268 -19.21 10.13 3.01
N GLY A 269 -18.98 9.16 2.14
CA GLY A 269 -17.97 8.12 2.33
C GLY A 269 -16.57 8.71 2.49
N GLU A 270 -16.21 9.68 1.65
CA GLU A 270 -14.95 10.42 1.76
C GLU A 270 -14.85 11.19 3.07
N TYR A 271 -15.91 11.88 3.47
CA TYR A 271 -15.93 12.66 4.70
C TYR A 271 -15.74 11.80 5.95
N LEU A 272 -16.47 10.68 6.05
CA LEU A 272 -16.39 9.77 7.18
C LEU A 272 -14.99 9.12 7.30
N SER A 273 -14.34 8.91 6.18
CA SER A 273 -13.02 8.29 6.14
C SER A 273 -11.85 9.26 6.29
N ALA A 274 -12.01 10.52 5.92
CA ALA A 274 -10.95 11.53 5.97
C ALA A 274 -10.57 11.97 7.40
N GLY A 275 -11.42 11.68 8.38
CA GLY A 275 -11.17 12.03 9.79
C GLY A 275 -10.23 11.06 10.52
N ARG A 276 -9.80 9.95 9.89
CA ARG A 276 -8.96 8.95 10.52
C ARG A 276 -7.53 9.05 10.01
N THR A 277 -6.64 9.52 10.88
CA THR A 277 -5.23 9.80 10.56
C THR A 277 -4.34 8.57 10.50
N GLU A 278 -4.79 7.45 11.07
CA GLU A 278 -4.03 6.19 11.14
C GLU A 278 -3.96 5.44 9.80
N ILE A 279 -4.74 5.88 8.81
CA ILE A 279 -4.85 5.22 7.52
C ILE A 279 -4.54 6.21 6.41
N ARG A 280 -3.44 5.99 5.71
CA ARG A 280 -3.14 6.67 4.44
C ARG A 280 -3.69 5.83 3.29
N ARG A 281 -4.31 6.48 2.32
CA ARG A 281 -4.97 5.80 1.21
C ARG A 281 -4.26 6.08 -0.09
N ASN A 282 -4.02 5.01 -0.81
CA ASN A 282 -3.50 5.06 -2.16
C ASN A 282 -4.69 4.92 -3.12
N GLY A 283 -4.92 5.87 -4.00
CA GLY A 283 -5.98 5.80 -5.01
C GLY A 283 -7.42 5.99 -4.53
N ALA A 284 -8.33 5.89 -5.48
CA ALA A 284 -9.74 6.26 -5.35
C ALA A 284 -10.65 5.16 -4.80
N ASP A 285 -10.37 3.89 -5.09
CA ASP A 285 -11.31 2.80 -4.87
C ASP A 285 -11.38 2.29 -3.43
N MET A 286 -10.36 2.55 -2.68
CA MET A 286 -10.19 2.07 -1.33
C MET A 286 -11.15 2.60 -0.30
N ARG A 287 -11.68 3.75 -0.56
CA ARG A 287 -12.44 4.55 0.39
C ARG A 287 -13.80 3.97 0.72
N THR A 288 -14.23 3.00 -0.05
CA THR A 288 -15.58 2.51 0.08
C THR A 288 -15.70 1.05 0.41
N LEU A 289 -14.75 0.28 0.05
CA LEU A 289 -14.89 -1.15 0.06
C LEU A 289 -13.55 -1.83 0.27
N THR A 290 -13.00 -1.76 1.45
CA THR A 290 -12.17 -2.89 1.85
C THR A 290 -13.05 -4.12 1.64
N PRO A 291 -12.75 -5.01 0.68
CA PRO A 291 -13.56 -6.21 0.49
C PRO A 291 -13.61 -6.92 1.83
N LYS A 292 -14.74 -7.55 2.15
CA LYS A 292 -14.75 -8.48 3.28
C LYS A 292 -13.76 -9.57 2.95
N CYS A 293 -12.64 -9.58 3.62
CA CYS A 293 -11.68 -10.66 3.49
C CYS A 293 -12.11 -11.79 4.40
N ASP A 294 -12.29 -12.99 3.84
CA ASP A 294 -12.51 -14.20 4.65
C ASP A 294 -11.20 -14.66 5.31
N VAL A 295 -10.07 -14.39 4.65
CA VAL A 295 -8.72 -14.69 5.14
C VAL A 295 -7.83 -13.49 4.90
N LEU A 296 -7.01 -13.14 5.88
CA LEU A 296 -6.01 -12.09 5.80
C LEU A 296 -4.64 -12.66 6.16
N PHE A 297 -3.72 -12.71 5.21
CA PHE A 297 -2.33 -13.04 5.45
C PHE A 297 -1.60 -11.79 5.93
N ILE A 298 -0.94 -11.88 7.08
CA ILE A 298 -0.32 -10.74 7.75
C ILE A 298 1.16 -11.01 7.97
N ASP A 299 2.02 -10.15 7.44
CA ASP A 299 3.44 -10.20 7.71
C ASP A 299 3.74 -9.79 9.15
N ARG A 300 4.80 -10.38 9.71
CA ARG A 300 5.30 -10.02 11.02
C ARG A 300 5.86 -8.60 11.02
N SER A 301 6.80 -8.33 10.10
CA SER A 301 7.51 -7.05 10.02
C SER A 301 6.60 -5.92 9.55
N GLY A 302 6.64 -4.80 10.25
CA GLY A 302 5.82 -3.62 9.95
C GLY A 302 4.35 -3.70 10.37
N PHE A 303 3.82 -4.90 10.68
CA PHE A 303 2.43 -5.10 11.08
C PHE A 303 2.28 -5.59 12.52
N VAL A 304 2.96 -6.64 12.91
CA VAL A 304 3.02 -7.17 14.29
C VAL A 304 4.14 -6.50 15.05
N THR A 305 5.25 -6.25 14.39
CA THR A 305 6.38 -5.46 14.87
C THR A 305 6.37 -4.07 14.24
N ASP A 306 7.24 -3.18 14.71
CA ASP A 306 7.35 -1.81 14.20
C ASP A 306 8.01 -1.70 12.82
N GLY A 307 8.59 -2.80 12.30
CA GLY A 307 9.28 -2.82 11.00
C GLY A 307 10.62 -2.08 11.01
N THR A 308 11.14 -1.77 12.19
CA THR A 308 12.44 -1.09 12.35
C THR A 308 13.44 -2.02 13.05
N PRO A 309 14.07 -2.95 12.32
CA PRO A 309 15.02 -3.89 12.89
C PRO A 309 16.23 -3.15 13.48
N THR A 310 16.70 -3.62 14.63
CA THR A 310 17.88 -3.08 15.31
C THR A 310 18.77 -4.25 15.74
N ALA A 311 20.03 -4.23 15.37
CA ALA A 311 20.99 -5.23 15.82
C ALA A 311 21.34 -4.97 17.30
N VAL A 312 21.21 -6.01 18.11
CA VAL A 312 21.33 -5.95 19.59
C VAL A 312 22.48 -6.76 20.15
N GLY A 313 23.14 -7.56 19.33
CA GLY A 313 24.29 -8.34 19.79
C GLY A 313 25.01 -9.10 18.69
N PHE A 314 26.26 -9.41 18.94
CA PHE A 314 27.10 -10.31 18.14
C PHE A 314 27.53 -11.48 19.01
N THR A 315 27.36 -12.70 18.51
CA THR A 315 27.77 -13.93 19.21
C THR A 315 28.86 -14.63 18.40
N ASP A 316 29.98 -14.92 19.02
CA ASP A 316 31.12 -15.60 18.40
C ASP A 316 30.96 -17.14 18.41
N GLY A 317 31.91 -17.85 17.80
CA GLY A 317 31.92 -19.32 17.76
C GLY A 317 32.17 -20.02 19.11
N SER A 318 32.51 -19.28 20.15
CA SER A 318 32.61 -19.81 21.51
C SER A 318 31.27 -19.75 22.26
N GLY A 319 30.25 -19.08 21.67
CA GLY A 319 28.97 -18.80 22.32
C GLY A 319 28.97 -17.53 23.19
N SER A 320 30.05 -16.73 23.14
CA SER A 320 30.12 -15.46 23.88
C SER A 320 29.37 -14.37 23.11
N THR A 321 28.42 -13.70 23.79
CA THR A 321 27.60 -12.64 23.20
C THR A 321 28.07 -11.28 23.68
N MET A 322 28.30 -10.37 22.73
CA MET A 322 28.70 -8.98 22.93
C MET A 322 27.53 -8.07 22.50
N THR A 323 27.10 -7.18 23.37
CA THR A 323 25.92 -6.31 23.11
C THR A 323 26.26 -5.11 22.25
N ARG A 324 27.53 -4.76 22.14
CA ARG A 324 28.03 -3.67 21.30
C ARG A 324 29.20 -4.14 20.45
N PHE A 325 29.24 -3.74 19.21
CA PHE A 325 30.26 -4.24 18.28
C PHE A 325 31.69 -3.85 18.65
N TYR A 326 31.92 -2.77 19.36
CA TYR A 326 33.25 -2.40 19.84
C TYR A 326 33.81 -3.36 20.90
N GLU A 327 32.96 -4.16 21.56
CA GLU A 327 33.37 -5.22 22.50
C GLU A 327 33.93 -6.45 21.79
N VAL A 328 33.61 -6.63 20.49
CA VAL A 328 34.18 -7.70 19.67
C VAL A 328 35.68 -7.47 19.49
N PRO A 329 36.56 -8.46 19.75
CA PRO A 329 38.01 -8.32 19.55
C PRO A 329 38.35 -7.86 18.13
N TYR A 330 39.37 -6.99 18.01
CA TYR A 330 39.68 -6.29 16.75
C TYR A 330 39.79 -7.20 15.54
N PRO A 331 40.57 -8.31 15.55
CA PRO A 331 40.71 -9.17 14.37
C PRO A 331 39.39 -9.84 13.96
N LEU A 332 38.66 -10.38 14.91
CA LEU A 332 37.35 -11.01 14.65
C LEU A 332 36.33 -9.99 14.15
N GLY A 333 36.28 -8.81 14.76
CA GLY A 333 35.37 -7.73 14.34
C GLY A 333 35.65 -7.25 12.91
N THR A 334 36.91 -7.19 12.49
CA THR A 334 37.30 -6.86 11.12
C THR A 334 36.81 -7.91 10.13
N ILE A 335 36.99 -9.21 10.45
CA ILE A 335 36.52 -10.31 9.60
C ILE A 335 34.99 -10.27 9.48
N ALA A 336 34.28 -10.04 10.59
CA ALA A 336 32.82 -9.95 10.59
C ALA A 336 32.29 -8.76 9.78
N ALA A 337 32.92 -7.58 9.91
CA ALA A 337 32.56 -6.40 9.14
C ALA A 337 32.79 -6.61 7.62
N ASN A 338 33.88 -7.29 7.25
CA ASN A 338 34.16 -7.66 5.86
C ASN A 338 33.10 -8.61 5.31
N ALA A 339 32.73 -9.61 6.10
CA ALA A 339 31.70 -10.56 5.71
C ALA A 339 30.34 -9.88 5.47
N ALA A 340 29.98 -8.92 6.30
CA ALA A 340 28.76 -8.14 6.10
C ALA A 340 28.85 -7.22 4.87
N ALA A 341 29.96 -6.52 4.69
CA ALA A 341 30.16 -5.61 3.56
C ALA A 341 30.16 -6.31 2.20
N GLU A 342 30.69 -7.54 2.11
CA GLU A 342 30.66 -8.34 0.86
C GLU A 342 29.25 -8.87 0.54
N ASN A 343 28.40 -9.04 1.55
CA ASN A 343 27.07 -9.63 1.42
C ASN A 343 25.94 -8.60 1.57
N THR A 344 26.19 -7.31 1.34
CA THR A 344 25.17 -6.28 1.45
C THR A 344 24.92 -5.57 0.12
N SER A 345 23.67 -5.18 -0.11
CA SER A 345 23.24 -4.26 -1.17
C SER A 345 23.20 -2.81 -0.70
N ALA A 346 23.61 -2.52 0.53
CA ALA A 346 23.53 -1.20 1.14
C ALA A 346 24.36 -0.16 0.38
N LEU A 347 23.74 1.01 0.16
CA LEU A 347 24.41 2.19 -0.39
C LEU A 347 24.72 3.18 0.73
N VAL A 348 25.94 3.69 0.73
CA VAL A 348 26.38 4.66 1.74
C VAL A 348 26.84 5.96 1.07
N ASN A 349 26.38 7.08 1.61
CA ASN A 349 26.82 8.42 1.20
C ASN A 349 27.21 9.23 2.43
N LYS A 350 28.42 9.74 2.45
CA LYS A 350 28.98 10.53 3.57
C LYS A 350 28.77 9.87 4.93
N GLY A 351 29.06 8.57 5.03
CA GLY A 351 28.95 7.79 6.26
C GLY A 351 27.53 7.50 6.73
N ARG A 352 26.51 7.72 5.90
CA ARG A 352 25.13 7.37 6.19
C ARG A 352 24.63 6.30 5.22
N ILE A 353 23.95 5.30 5.72
CA ILE A 353 23.23 4.31 4.88
C ILE A 353 22.03 5.04 4.28
N ILE A 354 21.97 5.10 2.95
CA ILE A 354 20.94 5.80 2.19
C ILE A 354 19.95 4.86 1.54
N SER A 355 20.35 3.60 1.31
CA SER A 355 19.48 2.54 0.85
C SER A 355 20.05 1.21 1.25
N ALA A 356 19.24 0.38 1.85
CA ALA A 356 19.51 -1.02 2.14
C ALA A 356 18.21 -1.73 2.47
N ASP A 357 18.21 -3.07 2.41
CA ASP A 357 17.23 -3.85 3.16
C ASP A 357 17.28 -3.45 4.64
N PRO A 358 16.13 -3.29 5.35
CA PRO A 358 16.13 -2.85 6.74
C PRO A 358 17.00 -3.69 7.68
N TYR A 359 17.10 -5.00 7.46
CA TYR A 359 17.96 -5.89 8.25
C TYR A 359 19.45 -5.65 7.93
N GLU A 360 19.80 -5.50 6.65
CA GLU A 360 21.17 -5.15 6.24
C GLU A 360 21.57 -3.79 6.81
N ALA A 361 20.66 -2.81 6.80
CA ALA A 361 20.89 -1.51 7.40
C ALA A 361 21.17 -1.61 8.91
N ALA A 362 20.43 -2.47 9.63
CA ALA A 362 20.65 -2.73 11.05
C ALA A 362 22.03 -3.37 11.31
N GLU A 363 22.41 -4.38 10.51
CA GLU A 363 23.72 -5.03 10.59
C GLU A 363 24.87 -4.04 10.35
N MET A 364 24.79 -3.28 9.27
CA MET A 364 25.80 -2.29 8.90
C MET A 364 25.90 -1.15 9.92
N THR A 365 24.76 -0.69 10.47
CA THR A 365 24.73 0.34 11.52
C THR A 365 25.40 -0.17 12.80
N PHE A 366 25.15 -1.40 13.19
CA PHE A 366 25.74 -2.02 14.37
C PHE A 366 27.27 -2.13 14.24
N MET A 367 27.76 -2.54 13.08
CA MET A 367 29.19 -2.65 12.79
C MET A 367 29.87 -1.28 12.60
N ALA A 368 29.15 -0.28 12.11
CA ALA A 368 29.66 1.06 11.86
C ALA A 368 30.09 1.81 13.14
N GLU A 369 29.59 1.43 14.32
CA GLU A 369 30.03 2.02 15.59
C GLU A 369 31.54 1.92 15.79
N ARG A 370 32.16 0.86 15.31
CA ARG A 370 33.62 0.68 15.38
C ARG A 370 34.38 1.32 14.22
N LEU A 371 33.75 1.39 13.06
CA LEU A 371 34.35 1.97 11.85
C LEU A 371 34.41 3.51 11.91
N LYS A 372 33.66 4.16 12.83
CA LYS A 372 33.65 5.63 13.01
C LYS A 372 34.97 6.24 13.40
N SER A 373 35.95 5.47 13.85
CA SER A 373 37.22 6.01 14.32
C SER A 373 38.30 6.18 13.23
N THR A 374 38.12 5.65 12.01
CA THR A 374 39.26 5.62 11.04
C THR A 374 38.91 5.82 9.58
N VAL A 375 37.67 5.74 9.10
CA VAL A 375 37.40 5.87 7.65
C VAL A 375 36.00 6.43 7.40
N GLU A 376 35.89 7.43 6.53
CA GLU A 376 34.67 7.73 5.79
C GLU A 376 34.25 6.44 5.07
N LEU A 377 33.11 5.88 5.45
CA LEU A 377 32.54 4.69 4.81
C LEU A 377 32.15 5.01 3.35
N GLU A 378 33.12 5.10 2.48
CA GLU A 378 32.90 4.71 1.11
C GLU A 378 32.93 3.18 1.13
N ILE A 379 31.78 2.52 1.03
CA ILE A 379 31.71 1.09 0.80
C ILE A 379 32.12 0.86 -0.66
N ASN A 380 33.41 0.99 -0.89
CA ASN A 380 34.08 0.32 -1.97
C ASN A 380 34.71 -0.94 -1.36
N ALA A 381 34.42 -2.08 -1.92
CA ALA A 381 35.02 -3.37 -1.56
C ALA A 381 36.58 -3.34 -1.49
N GLU A 382 37.21 -2.25 -1.90
CA GLU A 382 38.65 -2.01 -1.80
C GLU A 382 39.11 -1.55 -0.42
N LEU A 383 38.28 -0.94 0.41
CA LEU A 383 38.67 -0.40 1.72
C LEU A 383 38.84 -1.48 2.80
N VAL A 384 38.31 -2.66 2.56
CA VAL A 384 38.32 -3.78 3.52
C VAL A 384 39.47 -4.75 3.26
N LYS A 385 40.29 -4.53 2.25
CA LYS A 385 41.43 -5.40 1.90
C LYS A 385 42.65 -5.30 2.84
N GLY A 386 42.59 -4.47 3.89
CA GLY A 386 43.79 -4.11 4.67
C GLY A 386 44.39 -5.23 5.53
N ASP A 387 43.59 -6.09 6.17
CA ASP A 387 44.09 -7.02 7.19
C ASP A 387 43.49 -8.43 7.11
N LEU A 388 43.32 -8.97 5.90
CA LEU A 388 42.94 -10.37 5.74
C LEU A 388 44.10 -11.29 6.14
N PRO A 389 43.86 -12.44 6.81
CA PRO A 389 44.89 -13.42 7.07
C PRO A 389 45.62 -13.80 5.78
N ALA A 390 46.92 -14.10 5.91
CA ALA A 390 47.85 -14.36 4.80
C ALA A 390 47.39 -15.41 3.75
N ASN A 391 46.38 -16.21 4.06
CA ASN A 391 45.87 -17.27 3.19
C ASN A 391 44.61 -16.89 2.40
N GLY A 392 44.00 -15.70 2.63
CA GLY A 392 42.84 -15.21 1.91
C GLY A 392 41.60 -16.11 1.99
N TYR A 393 40.42 -15.53 1.81
CA TYR A 393 39.18 -16.27 1.70
C TYR A 393 38.76 -16.33 0.23
N LYS A 394 38.00 -17.38 -0.13
CA LYS A 394 37.37 -17.47 -1.45
C LYS A 394 36.14 -16.56 -1.54
N ARG A 395 35.27 -16.58 -0.50
CA ARG A 395 34.09 -15.71 -0.33
C ARG A 395 33.60 -15.77 1.10
N PHE A 396 32.80 -14.78 1.47
CA PHE A 396 32.01 -14.84 2.69
C PHE A 396 30.60 -15.36 2.44
N LEU A 397 30.04 -16.03 3.43
CA LEU A 397 28.70 -16.60 3.43
C LEU A 397 27.87 -15.88 4.50
N ARG A 398 26.63 -15.57 4.16
CA ARG A 398 25.62 -15.00 5.06
C ARG A 398 24.34 -15.81 4.94
N GLY A 399 23.71 -16.18 6.04
CA GLY A 399 22.48 -16.95 5.96
C GLY A 399 21.92 -17.40 7.30
N ASP A 400 21.03 -18.39 7.22
CA ASP A 400 20.42 -19.03 8.38
C ASP A 400 21.46 -19.66 9.31
N PRO A 401 21.39 -19.41 10.64
CA PRO A 401 22.36 -19.95 11.58
C PRO A 401 22.47 -21.48 11.55
N SER A 402 21.35 -22.17 11.39
CA SER A 402 21.30 -23.64 11.40
C SER A 402 22.04 -24.22 10.19
N GLU A 403 21.90 -23.60 9.02
CA GLU A 403 22.61 -24.02 7.80
C GLU A 403 24.08 -23.66 7.84
N ILE A 404 24.41 -22.42 8.23
CA ILE A 404 25.79 -21.92 8.28
C ILE A 404 26.61 -22.71 9.32
N ILE A 405 26.11 -22.83 10.55
CA ILE A 405 26.83 -23.51 11.63
C ILE A 405 27.04 -25.01 11.30
N SER A 406 25.99 -25.65 10.75
CA SER A 406 26.07 -27.08 10.38
C SER A 406 27.08 -27.33 9.25
N GLY A 407 27.36 -26.32 8.44
CA GLY A 407 28.37 -26.38 7.38
C GLY A 407 29.82 -26.12 7.83
N CYS A 408 30.04 -25.72 9.10
CA CYS A 408 31.35 -25.32 9.62
C CYS A 408 31.88 -26.30 10.64
N GLU A 409 33.16 -26.69 10.52
CA GLU A 409 33.87 -27.55 11.50
C GLU A 409 34.66 -26.71 12.51
N SER A 410 34.94 -25.45 12.20
CA SER A 410 35.78 -24.53 12.96
C SER A 410 35.21 -23.14 12.97
N PHE A 411 35.76 -22.29 13.83
CA PHE A 411 35.38 -20.86 13.96
C PHE A 411 36.61 -19.99 14.16
N PHE A 412 36.49 -18.68 13.89
CA PHE A 412 37.52 -17.70 14.23
C PHE A 412 37.38 -17.25 15.68
N ASP A 413 38.45 -17.38 16.45
CA ASP A 413 38.51 -16.86 17.81
C ASP A 413 38.70 -15.32 17.81
N GLY A 414 38.69 -14.70 19.00
CA GLY A 414 38.89 -13.27 19.15
C GLY A 414 40.23 -12.75 18.57
N THR A 415 41.24 -13.62 18.38
CA THR A 415 42.51 -13.25 17.74
C THR A 415 42.51 -13.43 16.22
N GLY A 416 41.37 -13.83 15.64
CA GLY A 416 41.25 -14.11 14.20
C GLY A 416 41.86 -15.43 13.77
N LYS A 417 42.21 -16.31 14.71
CA LYS A 417 42.76 -17.65 14.42
C LYS A 417 41.66 -18.71 14.39
N GLU A 418 41.81 -19.64 13.46
CA GLU A 418 40.90 -20.78 13.33
C GLU A 418 41.04 -21.72 14.55
N LYS A 419 39.90 -22.06 15.15
CA LYS A 419 39.76 -23.06 16.22
C LYS A 419 38.64 -24.03 15.88
N VAL A 420 38.84 -25.27 16.24
CA VAL A 420 37.79 -26.30 16.13
C VAL A 420 36.72 -26.04 17.17
N PHE A 421 35.46 -26.24 16.81
CA PHE A 421 34.35 -26.10 17.75
C PHE A 421 34.49 -27.09 18.92
N SER A 422 34.35 -26.60 20.13
CA SER A 422 34.14 -27.48 21.30
C SER A 422 32.76 -28.12 21.26
N SER A 423 31.75 -27.41 20.80
CA SER A 423 30.39 -27.88 20.54
C SER A 423 29.67 -26.95 19.57
N ALA A 424 29.62 -27.27 18.30
CA ALA A 424 28.81 -26.54 17.31
C ALA A 424 27.29 -26.62 17.66
N ALA A 425 26.88 -27.75 18.26
CA ALA A 425 25.50 -27.93 18.73
C ALA A 425 25.07 -26.91 19.80
N ALA A 426 25.99 -26.49 20.68
CA ALA A 426 25.70 -25.48 21.71
C ALA A 426 25.48 -24.10 21.09
N VAL A 427 26.28 -23.72 20.09
CA VAL A 427 26.11 -22.42 19.37
C VAL A 427 24.83 -22.44 18.56
N LYS A 428 24.47 -23.57 17.96
CA LYS A 428 23.20 -23.75 17.25
C LYS A 428 22.01 -23.63 18.20
N ALA A 429 22.05 -24.31 19.35
CA ALA A 429 20.98 -24.23 20.36
C ALA A 429 20.80 -22.80 20.89
N LEU A 430 21.89 -22.03 21.03
CA LEU A 430 21.81 -20.62 21.39
C LEU A 430 21.11 -19.78 20.31
N ALA A 431 21.39 -20.04 19.02
CA ALA A 431 20.70 -19.38 17.92
C ALA A 431 19.20 -19.72 17.92
N GLU A 432 18.84 -20.98 18.12
CA GLU A 432 17.45 -21.44 18.22
C GLU A 432 16.72 -20.77 19.41
N GLU A 433 17.38 -20.63 20.57
CA GLU A 433 16.83 -19.93 21.72
C GLU A 433 16.57 -18.45 21.41
N LEU A 434 17.52 -17.75 20.77
CA LEU A 434 17.36 -16.36 20.38
C LEU A 434 16.19 -16.17 19.40
N ILE A 435 16.04 -17.07 18.43
CA ILE A 435 14.91 -17.09 17.49
C ILE A 435 13.61 -17.34 18.24
N PHE A 436 13.57 -18.30 19.15
CA PHE A 436 12.39 -18.59 19.97
C PHE A 436 11.94 -17.38 20.82
N GLN A 437 12.88 -16.53 21.24
CA GLN A 437 12.62 -15.27 21.93
C GLN A 437 12.08 -14.17 21.00
N GLY A 438 11.91 -14.40 19.72
CA GLY A 438 11.37 -13.46 18.73
C GLY A 438 12.43 -12.57 18.06
N ASN A 439 13.71 -12.92 18.14
CA ASN A 439 14.76 -12.23 17.42
C ASN A 439 15.00 -12.88 16.05
N SER A 440 15.53 -12.10 15.13
CA SER A 440 16.14 -12.60 13.89
C SER A 440 17.62 -12.84 14.15
N VAL A 441 18.15 -13.95 13.67
CA VAL A 441 19.57 -14.25 13.82
C VAL A 441 20.16 -14.53 12.44
N ILE A 442 21.24 -13.82 12.11
CA ILE A 442 21.94 -13.94 10.83
C ILE A 442 23.37 -14.39 11.11
N ALA A 443 23.78 -15.49 10.51
CA ALA A 443 25.10 -16.06 10.69
C ALA A 443 26.03 -15.75 9.53
N TYR A 444 27.34 -15.68 9.83
CA TYR A 444 28.41 -15.45 8.89
C TYR A 444 29.46 -16.56 8.96
N ALA A 445 29.97 -16.94 7.79
CA ALA A 445 31.12 -17.83 7.66
C ALA A 445 32.02 -17.40 6.52
N ALA A 446 33.28 -17.82 6.56
CA ALA A 446 34.23 -17.69 5.45
C ALA A 446 34.41 -19.06 4.77
N GLU A 447 34.26 -19.12 3.45
CA GLU A 447 34.65 -20.25 2.63
C GLU A 447 36.13 -20.06 2.22
N LEU A 448 36.98 -21.00 2.62
CA LEU A 448 38.38 -20.99 2.27
C LEU A 448 38.61 -21.56 0.87
N TRP A 449 39.82 -21.34 0.33
CA TRP A 449 40.17 -21.86 -1.01
C TRP A 449 40.22 -23.38 -1.10
N ASP A 450 40.37 -24.06 0.01
CA ASP A 450 40.32 -25.54 0.12
C ASP A 450 38.90 -26.11 0.26
N GLY A 451 37.88 -25.24 0.26
CA GLY A 451 36.48 -25.58 0.35
C GLY A 451 35.95 -25.72 1.78
N ARG A 452 36.80 -25.62 2.81
CA ARG A 452 36.33 -25.58 4.21
C ARG A 452 35.61 -24.29 4.52
N LYS A 453 34.62 -24.38 5.43
CA LYS A 453 33.88 -23.25 5.94
C LYS A 453 34.23 -23.01 7.40
N VAL A 454 34.57 -21.77 7.72
CA VAL A 454 34.96 -21.37 9.07
C VAL A 454 33.92 -20.35 9.56
N PHE A 455 33.29 -20.65 10.67
CA PHE A 455 32.28 -19.76 11.27
C PHE A 455 32.92 -18.48 11.82
N ILE A 456 32.29 -17.35 11.56
CA ILE A 456 32.76 -16.04 12.02
C ILE A 456 31.99 -15.64 13.28
N GLY A 457 30.67 -15.69 13.22
CA GLY A 457 29.77 -15.29 14.27
C GLY A 457 28.36 -15.11 13.76
N MET A 458 27.47 -14.69 14.62
CA MET A 458 26.09 -14.38 14.28
C MET A 458 25.65 -13.07 14.91
N ILE A 459 24.80 -12.32 14.20
CA ILE A 459 24.20 -11.08 14.66
C ILE A 459 22.77 -11.35 15.04
N THR A 460 22.38 -10.85 16.21
CA THR A 460 21.01 -10.89 16.72
C THR A 460 20.35 -9.54 16.41
N ILE A 461 19.25 -9.59 15.69
CA ILE A 461 18.46 -8.42 15.27
C ILE A 461 17.09 -8.52 15.93
N ARG A 462 16.62 -7.43 16.49
CA ARG A 462 15.34 -7.31 17.17
C ARG A 462 14.47 -6.27 16.52
N GLU A 463 13.22 -6.62 16.29
CA GLU A 463 12.14 -5.69 16.04
C GLU A 463 11.24 -5.59 17.26
N LYS A 464 10.76 -4.39 17.56
CA LYS A 464 9.87 -4.17 18.69
C LYS A 464 8.44 -4.60 18.35
N TYR A 465 7.88 -5.50 19.16
CA TYR A 465 6.47 -5.87 19.04
C TYR A 465 5.55 -4.70 19.38
N ARG A 466 4.50 -4.52 18.58
CA ARG A 466 3.45 -3.55 18.85
C ARG A 466 2.57 -4.05 20.00
N GLY A 467 2.36 -3.21 21.02
CA GLY A 467 1.65 -3.61 22.23
C GLY A 467 0.19 -4.03 22.02
N ASN A 468 -0.41 -3.59 20.90
CA ASN A 468 -1.83 -3.84 20.57
C ASN A 468 -2.01 -5.01 19.58
N ALA A 469 -0.95 -5.67 19.13
CA ALA A 469 -1.01 -6.66 18.04
C ALA A 469 -1.97 -7.82 18.38
N GLU A 470 -1.88 -8.41 19.57
CA GLU A 470 -2.76 -9.50 20.01
C GLU A 470 -4.24 -9.10 19.99
N ASN A 471 -4.57 -7.95 20.59
CA ASN A 471 -5.95 -7.45 20.62
C ASN A 471 -6.46 -7.16 19.20
N SER A 472 -5.60 -6.71 18.32
CA SER A 472 -5.94 -6.39 16.93
C SER A 472 -6.23 -7.66 16.11
N PHE A 473 -5.48 -8.74 16.33
CA PHE A 473 -5.79 -10.04 15.75
C PHE A 473 -7.17 -10.55 16.19
N LYS A 474 -7.52 -10.35 17.46
CA LYS A 474 -8.84 -10.71 17.97
C LYS A 474 -9.94 -9.89 17.35
N LYS A 475 -9.78 -8.57 17.23
CA LYS A 475 -10.74 -7.68 16.55
C LYS A 475 -10.97 -8.07 15.08
N LEU A 476 -9.91 -8.43 14.32
CA LEU A 476 -10.07 -8.91 12.95
C LEU A 476 -10.97 -10.15 12.87
N SER A 477 -10.85 -11.07 13.83
CA SER A 477 -11.71 -12.25 13.90
C SER A 477 -13.18 -11.89 14.18
N GLU A 478 -13.46 -10.79 14.90
CA GLU A 478 -14.82 -10.27 15.13
C GLU A 478 -15.47 -9.76 13.84
N HIS A 479 -14.68 -9.27 12.86
CA HIS A 479 -15.12 -8.89 11.52
C HIS A 479 -15.38 -10.09 10.58
N SER A 480 -15.38 -11.32 11.08
CA SER A 480 -15.46 -12.54 10.28
C SER A 480 -14.29 -12.71 9.31
N CYS A 481 -13.17 -12.04 9.59
CA CYS A 481 -11.91 -12.16 8.87
C CYS A 481 -10.97 -13.07 9.67
N LYS A 482 -10.42 -14.09 9.04
CA LYS A 482 -9.44 -14.95 9.68
C LYS A 482 -8.02 -14.43 9.44
N PRO A 483 -7.36 -13.83 10.44
CA PRO A 483 -5.97 -13.46 10.32
C PRO A 483 -5.06 -14.70 10.40
N ILE A 484 -4.06 -14.77 9.53
CA ILE A 484 -3.01 -15.78 9.53
C ILE A 484 -1.68 -15.04 9.51
N LEU A 485 -0.88 -15.25 10.56
CA LEU A 485 0.44 -14.64 10.67
C LEU A 485 1.45 -15.36 9.79
N LEU A 486 2.18 -14.61 8.97
CA LEU A 486 3.31 -15.10 8.17
C LEU A 486 4.62 -14.76 8.90
N VAL A 487 5.42 -15.78 9.20
CA VAL A 487 6.71 -15.65 9.88
C VAL A 487 7.78 -16.17 8.92
N PRO A 488 8.81 -15.37 8.59
CA PRO A 488 9.78 -15.72 7.55
C PRO A 488 10.79 -16.80 7.98
N TYR A 489 10.75 -17.23 9.23
CA TYR A 489 11.64 -18.27 9.79
C TYR A 489 10.95 -19.62 9.81
N ASP A 490 11.72 -20.71 9.79
CA ASP A 490 11.19 -22.07 9.82
C ASP A 490 10.55 -22.42 11.18
N ASP A 491 11.01 -21.79 12.26
CA ASP A 491 10.50 -22.01 13.61
C ASP A 491 9.64 -20.84 14.10
N ALA A 492 8.55 -21.17 14.80
CA ALA A 492 7.68 -20.19 15.43
C ALA A 492 8.28 -19.66 16.72
N SER A 493 8.32 -18.34 16.89
CA SER A 493 8.74 -17.72 18.15
C SER A 493 7.59 -17.69 19.17
N PHE A 494 7.93 -17.68 20.45
CA PHE A 494 6.93 -17.56 21.51
C PHE A 494 6.11 -16.27 21.43
N PRO A 495 6.70 -15.08 21.19
CA PRO A 495 5.91 -13.85 21.00
C PRO A 495 4.97 -13.90 19.81
N ASP A 496 5.41 -14.46 18.67
CA ASP A 496 4.57 -14.58 17.47
C ASP A 496 3.37 -15.50 17.72
N MET A 497 3.60 -16.63 18.40
CA MET A 497 2.53 -17.56 18.80
C MET A 497 1.53 -16.88 19.73
N THR A 498 2.00 -16.04 20.65
CA THR A 498 1.14 -15.28 21.58
C THR A 498 0.26 -14.30 20.81
N VAL A 499 0.86 -13.50 19.89
CA VAL A 499 0.12 -12.52 19.10
C VAL A 499 -0.93 -13.19 18.22
N ALA A 500 -0.60 -14.29 17.56
CA ALA A 500 -1.54 -15.05 16.73
C ALA A 500 -2.54 -15.88 17.55
N ASN A 501 -2.40 -15.93 18.87
CA ASN A 501 -3.13 -16.84 19.75
C ASN A 501 -3.09 -18.29 19.21
N ALA A 502 -1.89 -18.73 18.81
CA ALA A 502 -1.66 -20.01 18.16
C ALA A 502 -1.07 -21.03 19.13
N GLY A 503 -1.63 -22.23 19.15
CA GLY A 503 -1.00 -23.41 19.75
C GLY A 503 -0.11 -24.13 18.71
N ALA A 504 0.63 -25.15 19.13
CA ALA A 504 1.49 -25.93 18.23
C ALA A 504 0.72 -26.53 17.04
N ASP A 505 -0.52 -26.94 17.25
CA ASP A 505 -1.39 -27.52 16.21
C ASP A 505 -1.96 -26.47 15.21
N ASP A 506 -1.84 -25.19 15.55
CA ASP A 506 -2.29 -24.06 14.73
C ASP A 506 -1.18 -23.52 13.81
N VAL A 507 0.04 -24.10 13.88
CA VAL A 507 1.22 -23.68 13.12
C VAL A 507 1.53 -24.70 12.05
N ILE A 508 1.85 -24.23 10.84
CA ILE A 508 2.32 -25.09 9.75
C ILE A 508 3.47 -24.43 9.00
N SER A 509 4.46 -25.21 8.56
CA SER A 509 5.47 -24.68 7.66
C SER A 509 4.91 -24.51 6.24
N TYR A 510 5.31 -23.43 5.58
CA TYR A 510 4.92 -23.15 4.19
C TYR A 510 5.26 -24.30 3.25
N LYS A 511 6.47 -24.86 3.37
CA LYS A 511 6.93 -25.98 2.58
C LYS A 511 5.96 -27.17 2.66
N LYS A 512 5.53 -27.50 3.87
CA LYS A 512 4.57 -28.57 4.13
C LYS A 512 3.19 -28.28 3.54
N LEU A 513 2.77 -27.03 3.61
CA LEU A 513 1.47 -26.59 3.10
C LEU A 513 1.39 -26.69 1.57
N ILE A 514 2.43 -26.28 0.84
CA ILE A 514 2.42 -26.32 -0.63
C ILE A 514 2.62 -27.72 -1.21
N GLU A 515 3.18 -28.66 -0.44
CA GLU A 515 3.29 -30.06 -0.84
C GLU A 515 1.97 -30.84 -0.74
N MET A 516 0.98 -30.27 -0.02
CA MET A 516 -0.33 -30.90 0.14
C MET A 516 -1.21 -30.75 -1.11
N PRO A 517 -2.10 -31.71 -1.36
CA PRO A 517 -3.14 -31.55 -2.37
C PRO A 517 -3.99 -30.29 -2.10
N PRO A 518 -4.43 -29.53 -3.12
CA PRO A 518 -5.14 -28.25 -2.93
C PRO A 518 -6.36 -28.32 -2.01
N ASN A 519 -7.11 -29.44 -2.07
CA ASN A 519 -8.29 -29.66 -1.24
C ASN A 519 -7.94 -29.86 0.25
N GLU A 520 -6.79 -30.44 0.56
CA GLU A 520 -6.28 -30.62 1.91
C GLU A 520 -5.70 -29.31 2.44
N ALA A 521 -4.88 -28.65 1.64
CA ALA A 521 -4.33 -27.33 1.97
C ALA A 521 -5.43 -26.32 2.31
N ALA A 522 -6.54 -26.31 1.54
CA ALA A 522 -7.70 -25.47 1.80
C ALA A 522 -8.38 -25.78 3.14
N LYS A 523 -8.40 -27.07 3.57
CA LYS A 523 -8.92 -27.45 4.89
C LYS A 523 -7.99 -27.05 6.02
N VAL A 524 -6.68 -27.16 5.80
CA VAL A 524 -5.64 -26.76 6.75
C VAL A 524 -5.69 -25.24 6.94
N LEU A 525 -5.77 -24.44 5.88
CA LEU A 525 -5.93 -22.98 5.94
C LEU A 525 -7.14 -22.53 6.76
N LYS A 526 -8.17 -23.39 6.90
CA LYS A 526 -9.32 -23.11 7.79
C LYS A 526 -8.97 -23.16 9.27
N LYS A 527 -7.94 -23.90 9.67
CA LYS A 527 -7.55 -24.13 11.08
C LYS A 527 -6.33 -23.32 11.48
N VAL A 528 -5.35 -23.24 10.58
CA VAL A 528 -4.05 -22.62 10.82
C VAL A 528 -4.16 -21.14 11.15
N LYS A 529 -3.39 -20.68 12.15
CA LYS A 529 -3.26 -19.28 12.56
C LYS A 529 -1.89 -18.69 12.24
N MET A 530 -0.90 -19.55 11.96
CA MET A 530 0.47 -19.14 11.65
C MET A 530 1.07 -20.05 10.58
N ILE A 531 1.76 -19.42 9.62
CA ILE A 531 2.56 -20.13 8.60
C ILE A 531 4.02 -19.69 8.78
N THR A 532 4.92 -20.66 8.96
CA THR A 532 6.36 -20.43 9.13
C THR A 532 7.12 -20.74 7.85
N GLY A 533 8.28 -20.09 7.68
CA GLY A 533 9.13 -20.20 6.50
C GLY A 533 8.79 -19.13 5.45
N ARG A 534 9.73 -18.91 4.53
CA ARG A 534 9.56 -17.94 3.44
C ARG A 534 8.40 -18.33 2.53
N CYS A 535 7.36 -17.50 2.51
CA CYS A 535 6.12 -17.74 1.78
C CYS A 535 6.15 -17.05 0.41
N ASP A 536 5.70 -17.77 -0.62
CA ASP A 536 5.25 -17.19 -1.88
C ASP A 536 3.76 -16.84 -1.72
N LYS A 537 3.46 -15.56 -1.61
CA LYS A 537 2.09 -15.06 -1.35
C LYS A 537 1.16 -15.33 -2.51
N SER A 538 1.65 -15.31 -3.75
CA SER A 538 0.84 -15.62 -4.95
C SER A 538 0.23 -17.02 -4.85
N LYS A 539 1.02 -18.01 -4.39
CA LYS A 539 0.51 -19.38 -4.17
C LYS A 539 -0.47 -19.47 -3.01
N LEU A 540 -0.22 -18.77 -1.89
CA LEU A 540 -1.14 -18.73 -0.75
C LEU A 540 -2.49 -18.11 -1.14
N ILE A 541 -2.46 -17.01 -1.87
CA ILE A 541 -3.64 -16.34 -2.40
C ILE A 541 -4.40 -17.29 -3.34
N GLY A 542 -3.69 -17.95 -4.25
CA GLY A 542 -4.25 -18.93 -5.18
C GLY A 542 -4.96 -20.08 -4.47
N LEU A 543 -4.33 -20.67 -3.45
CA LEU A 543 -4.92 -21.74 -2.63
C LEU A 543 -6.19 -21.28 -1.90
N ALA A 544 -6.18 -20.10 -1.31
CA ALA A 544 -7.35 -19.57 -0.59
C ALA A 544 -8.49 -19.21 -1.54
N LYS A 545 -8.20 -18.63 -2.72
CA LYS A 545 -9.19 -18.34 -3.77
C LYS A 545 -9.78 -19.59 -4.40
N ALA A 546 -8.99 -20.63 -4.62
CA ALA A 546 -9.49 -21.93 -5.07
C ALA A 546 -10.47 -22.55 -4.08
N ALA A 547 -10.36 -22.21 -2.78
CA ALA A 547 -11.33 -22.57 -1.74
C ALA A 547 -12.58 -21.66 -1.70
N GLY A 548 -12.75 -20.75 -2.66
CA GLY A 548 -13.89 -19.83 -2.77
C GLY A 548 -13.87 -18.69 -1.75
N ARG A 549 -12.68 -18.30 -1.24
CA ARG A 549 -12.52 -17.25 -0.23
C ARG A 549 -12.08 -15.93 -0.84
N THR A 550 -12.51 -14.84 -0.23
CA THR A 550 -11.94 -13.53 -0.45
C THR A 550 -10.68 -13.36 0.40
N VAL A 551 -9.60 -12.90 -0.22
CA VAL A 551 -8.26 -12.91 0.36
C VAL A 551 -7.70 -11.50 0.48
N GLY A 552 -7.39 -11.10 1.72
CA GLY A 552 -6.53 -9.96 1.99
C GLY A 552 -5.10 -10.39 2.26
N THR A 553 -4.16 -9.51 2.01
CA THR A 553 -2.75 -9.72 2.34
C THR A 553 -2.06 -8.42 2.69
N THR A 554 -0.95 -8.51 3.39
CA THR A 554 -0.04 -7.38 3.59
C THR A 554 1.09 -7.42 2.57
N ALA A 555 1.72 -6.29 2.31
CA ALA A 555 2.88 -6.17 1.43
C ALA A 555 3.96 -5.32 2.11
N VAL A 556 5.19 -5.83 2.15
CA VAL A 556 6.33 -5.18 2.84
C VAL A 556 7.43 -4.82 1.84
N ASP A 557 7.83 -5.76 1.01
CA ASP A 557 8.98 -5.64 0.11
C ASP A 557 8.58 -5.68 -1.38
N VAL A 558 9.58 -5.67 -2.26
CA VAL A 558 9.40 -5.68 -3.71
C VAL A 558 8.84 -7.02 -4.22
N HIS A 559 9.15 -8.14 -3.55
CA HIS A 559 8.61 -9.45 -3.93
C HIS A 559 7.12 -9.50 -3.66
N ASP A 560 6.71 -8.96 -2.51
CA ASP A 560 5.30 -8.81 -2.17
C ASP A 560 4.54 -7.98 -3.20
N ALA A 561 5.16 -6.91 -3.72
CA ALA A 561 4.56 -6.08 -4.75
C ALA A 561 4.22 -6.88 -6.02
N LEU A 562 5.02 -7.88 -6.36
CA LEU A 562 4.77 -8.77 -7.51
C LEU A 562 3.79 -9.90 -7.18
N GLU A 563 3.82 -10.42 -5.96
CA GLU A 563 3.05 -11.61 -5.55
C GLU A 563 1.61 -11.29 -5.14
N CYS A 564 1.34 -10.05 -4.71
CA CYS A 564 0.04 -9.66 -4.15
C CYS A 564 -1.00 -9.19 -5.18
N GLU A 565 -0.67 -9.13 -6.48
CA GLU A 565 -1.52 -8.60 -7.55
C GLU A 565 -2.93 -9.22 -7.58
N ASN A 566 -3.02 -10.50 -7.27
CA ASN A 566 -4.28 -11.24 -7.28
C ASN A 566 -5.05 -11.23 -5.95
N ALA A 567 -4.61 -10.48 -4.94
CA ALA A 567 -5.36 -10.35 -3.70
C ALA A 567 -6.62 -9.47 -3.89
N ASP A 568 -7.62 -9.67 -3.03
CA ASP A 568 -8.84 -8.85 -3.05
C ASP A 568 -8.67 -7.56 -2.24
N ALA A 569 -7.69 -7.53 -1.32
CA ALA A 569 -7.24 -6.35 -0.59
C ALA A 569 -5.77 -6.46 -0.23
N VAL A 570 -5.01 -5.39 -0.43
CA VAL A 570 -3.59 -5.31 -0.11
C VAL A 570 -3.35 -4.16 0.87
N TYR A 571 -2.61 -4.44 1.94
CA TYR A 571 -2.23 -3.46 2.95
C TYR A 571 -0.72 -3.30 2.99
N ALA A 572 -0.21 -2.07 2.98
CA ALA A 572 1.19 -1.77 3.23
C ALA A 572 1.35 -1.04 4.56
N SER A 573 2.49 -1.21 5.22
CA SER A 573 2.84 -0.41 6.40
C SER A 573 3.55 0.89 6.00
N SER A 574 3.69 1.83 6.94
CA SER A 574 4.51 3.03 6.74
C SER A 574 5.97 2.71 6.42
N GLU A 575 6.45 1.55 6.86
CA GLU A 575 7.83 1.09 6.68
C GLU A 575 8.02 0.22 5.42
N SER A 576 6.94 -0.19 4.76
CA SER A 576 7.00 -0.95 3.51
C SER A 576 7.71 -0.17 2.41
N CYS A 577 8.30 -0.87 1.43
CA CYS A 577 8.94 -0.24 0.27
C CYS A 577 7.92 0.55 -0.58
N THR A 578 8.42 1.42 -1.45
CA THR A 578 7.57 2.28 -2.29
C THR A 578 6.66 1.47 -3.20
N ALA A 579 7.17 0.38 -3.77
CA ALA A 579 6.39 -0.51 -4.62
C ALA A 579 5.22 -1.17 -3.87
N ALA A 580 5.46 -1.68 -2.67
CA ALA A 580 4.42 -2.27 -1.83
C ALA A 580 3.34 -1.24 -1.47
N LYS A 581 3.73 0.01 -1.19
CA LYS A 581 2.79 1.11 -0.92
C LYS A 581 1.93 1.48 -2.12
N GLU A 582 2.48 1.42 -3.33
CA GLU A 582 1.74 1.77 -4.56
C GLU A 582 0.70 0.73 -4.93
N ILE A 583 1.02 -0.56 -4.79
CA ILE A 583 0.05 -1.62 -5.07
C ILE A 583 -1.00 -1.77 -3.96
N ALA A 584 -0.68 -1.28 -2.75
CA ALA A 584 -1.56 -1.42 -1.61
C ALA A 584 -2.81 -0.55 -1.77
N ASP A 585 -3.96 -1.14 -1.49
CA ASP A 585 -5.21 -0.40 -1.32
C ASP A 585 -5.08 0.56 -0.14
N CYS A 586 -4.31 0.23 0.89
CA CYS A 586 -4.17 0.98 2.13
C CYS A 586 -2.76 0.95 2.73
N THR A 587 -2.22 2.11 3.02
CA THR A 587 -1.03 2.23 3.86
C THR A 587 -1.47 2.50 5.30
N VAL A 588 -1.06 1.62 6.22
CA VAL A 588 -1.40 1.66 7.64
C VAL A 588 -0.21 2.14 8.47
N LEU A 589 -0.46 2.90 9.52
CA LEU A 589 0.59 3.46 10.39
C LEU A 589 0.87 2.56 11.60
N ASP A 590 -0.18 2.02 12.22
CA ASP A 590 -0.08 1.22 13.45
C ASP A 590 -0.30 -0.28 13.21
N GLY A 591 0.17 -0.76 12.06
CA GLY A 591 0.16 -2.18 11.72
C GLY A 591 -1.25 -2.78 11.72
N VAL A 592 -1.42 -3.93 12.38
CA VAL A 592 -2.68 -4.69 12.39
C VAL A 592 -3.84 -3.89 13.00
N GLU A 593 -3.59 -2.99 13.96
CA GLU A 593 -4.63 -2.15 14.55
C GLU A 593 -5.28 -1.24 13.51
N SER A 594 -4.47 -0.60 12.68
CA SER A 594 -4.99 0.24 11.61
C SER A 594 -5.74 -0.55 10.55
N ILE A 595 -5.39 -1.82 10.30
CA ILE A 595 -6.18 -2.70 9.42
C ILE A 595 -7.57 -2.92 10.01
N ALA A 596 -7.68 -3.25 11.30
CA ALA A 596 -8.98 -3.42 11.97
C ALA A 596 -9.81 -2.13 11.92
N VAL A 597 -9.18 -0.96 12.16
CA VAL A 597 -9.83 0.35 12.03
C VAL A 597 -10.31 0.61 10.60
N SER A 598 -9.55 0.17 9.58
CA SER A 598 -9.98 0.33 8.18
C SER A 598 -11.22 -0.52 7.85
N MET A 599 -11.31 -1.71 8.42
CA MET A 599 -12.49 -2.58 8.27
C MET A 599 -13.72 -2.00 8.99
N ASP A 600 -13.56 -1.48 10.22
CA ASP A 600 -14.61 -0.73 10.92
C ASP A 600 -15.14 0.43 10.08
N CYS A 601 -14.23 1.22 9.52
CA CYS A 601 -14.56 2.35 8.66
C CYS A 601 -15.38 1.94 7.43
N ALA A 602 -14.95 0.85 6.78
CA ALA A 602 -15.64 0.31 5.62
C ALA A 602 -17.06 -0.20 5.98
N ASP A 603 -17.21 -0.81 7.15
CA ASP A 603 -18.51 -1.27 7.63
C ASP A 603 -19.43 -0.11 8.02
N GLU A 604 -18.91 0.95 8.64
CA GLU A 604 -19.67 2.18 8.92
C GLU A 604 -20.16 2.84 7.63
N ILE A 605 -19.31 2.95 6.62
CA ILE A 605 -19.67 3.50 5.30
C ILE A 605 -20.75 2.64 4.65
N ARG A 606 -20.63 1.31 4.70
CA ARG A 606 -21.65 0.39 4.16
C ARG A 606 -22.98 0.52 4.88
N LYS A 607 -22.95 0.56 6.23
CA LYS A 607 -24.16 0.75 7.06
C LYS A 607 -24.83 2.09 6.78
N GLY A 608 -24.04 3.17 6.74
CA GLY A 608 -24.54 4.51 6.40
C GLY A 608 -25.15 4.57 5.02
N ALA A 609 -24.50 3.99 4.00
CA ALA A 609 -25.03 3.90 2.66
C ALA A 609 -26.33 3.09 2.58
N SER A 610 -26.42 1.95 3.28
CA SER A 610 -27.61 1.10 3.32
C SER A 610 -28.76 1.79 4.05
N ALA A 611 -28.50 2.45 5.18
CA ALA A 611 -29.50 3.21 5.93
C ALA A 611 -30.06 4.37 5.10
N TYR A 612 -29.19 5.06 4.36
CA TYR A 612 -29.61 6.13 3.48
C TYR A 612 -30.52 5.65 2.35
N GLU A 613 -30.20 4.53 1.70
CA GLU A 613 -31.03 3.92 0.66
C GLU A 613 -32.37 3.42 1.21
N ALA A 614 -32.37 2.85 2.42
CA ALA A 614 -33.61 2.46 3.09
C ALA A 614 -34.50 3.67 3.41
N LEU A 615 -33.94 4.75 3.95
CA LEU A 615 -34.67 5.98 4.20
C LEU A 615 -35.27 6.55 2.92
N ARG A 616 -34.53 6.53 1.82
CA ARG A 616 -34.98 6.97 0.50
C ARG A 616 -36.15 6.13 0.00
N ALA A 617 -36.09 4.81 0.12
CA ALA A 617 -37.20 3.91 -0.25
C ALA A 617 -38.43 4.17 0.60
N VAL A 618 -38.28 4.35 1.92
CA VAL A 618 -39.38 4.69 2.84
C VAL A 618 -40.03 6.02 2.45
N MET A 619 -39.23 7.03 2.13
CA MET A 619 -39.76 8.34 1.69
C MET A 619 -40.58 8.23 0.40
N ILE A 620 -40.14 7.42 -0.58
CA ILE A 620 -40.88 7.16 -1.81
C ILE A 620 -42.23 6.47 -1.49
N VAL A 621 -42.25 5.48 -0.60
CA VAL A 621 -43.46 4.79 -0.18
C VAL A 621 -44.42 5.72 0.58
N LEU A 622 -43.90 6.54 1.51
CA LEU A 622 -44.71 7.52 2.24
C LEU A 622 -45.36 8.55 1.30
N MET A 623 -44.67 8.96 0.26
CA MET A 623 -45.19 9.88 -0.74
C MET A 623 -46.26 9.21 -1.60
N ALA A 624 -46.09 7.92 -1.96
CA ALA A 624 -47.13 7.15 -2.64
C ALA A 624 -48.35 6.99 -1.76
N ALA A 625 -48.18 6.73 -0.48
CA ALA A 625 -49.29 6.66 0.48
C ALA A 625 -50.00 8.03 0.64
N ALA A 626 -49.24 9.10 0.77
CA ALA A 626 -49.79 10.44 0.84
C ALA A 626 -50.64 10.80 -0.40
N MET A 627 -50.21 10.39 -1.60
CA MET A 627 -51.00 10.49 -2.83
C MET A 627 -52.32 9.77 -2.76
N TYR A 628 -52.26 8.52 -2.22
CA TYR A 628 -53.44 7.69 -2.11
C TYR A 628 -54.47 8.25 -1.12
N PHE A 629 -54.01 8.71 0.05
CA PHE A 629 -54.88 9.24 1.11
C PHE A 629 -55.38 10.68 0.88
N ALA A 630 -54.62 11.52 0.15
CA ALA A 630 -55.09 12.86 -0.21
C ALA A 630 -56.30 12.88 -1.14
N ARG A 631 -56.80 11.71 -1.51
CA ARG A 631 -57.99 11.45 -2.33
C ARG A 631 -59.29 11.41 -1.52
N ARG A 632 -59.24 11.28 -0.21
CA ARG A 632 -60.42 11.32 0.69
C ARG A 632 -60.60 12.72 1.32
#